data_fb454d950f271cbd312d46a3372fb0c3
#
_entry.id   fb454d950f271cbd312d46a3372fb0c3
#
_cell.length_a   1.000
_cell.length_b   1.000
_cell.length_c   1.000
_cell.angle_alpha   90.00
_cell.angle_beta   90.00
_cell.angle_gamma   90.00
#
_symmetry.space_group_name_H-M   'P 1'
#
loop_
_entity.id
_entity.type
_entity.pdbx_description
1 polymer ?
#
loop_
_entity_poly.entity_id
_entity_poly.type
_entity_poly.pdbx_seq_one_letter_code
_entity_poly.pdbx_strand_id
1 'polypeptide(L)'
;MAGLARIRHVKLPVSDLARSVAWYCDLLDLRLAGEFREEGELRGAQLMHPSGFGITLWEREYCAGTPDFRGFDVFALEVESVDDLHAFAARADELEYTRGEVFDRGPYGAVLDLADPDDTVVRLLANNPFRADRFLGVDTDGKGGFSVYDTPTLG
;
A
#
# COMPACT_ATOMS: atom_id res chain seq x y z
N MET A 1 31.04 -2.28 8.44
CA MET A 1 29.84 -1.45 8.67
C MET A 1 28.59 -2.27 8.39
N ALA A 2 27.65 -2.30 9.31
CA ALA A 2 26.37 -2.96 9.04
C ALA A 2 25.54 -2.11 8.08
N GLY A 3 24.89 -2.74 7.10
CA GLY A 3 24.06 -2.02 6.13
C GLY A 3 22.69 -2.67 5.96
N LEU A 4 21.66 -1.84 5.70
CA LEU A 4 20.33 -2.31 5.31
C LEU A 4 20.33 -2.67 3.82
N ALA A 5 19.79 -3.83 3.48
CA ALA A 5 19.70 -4.26 2.08
C ALA A 5 18.43 -3.72 1.39
N ARG A 6 17.27 -3.86 2.04
CA ARG A 6 15.95 -3.45 1.49
C ARG A 6 14.85 -3.61 2.53
N ILE A 7 13.68 -3.06 2.24
CA ILE A 7 12.44 -3.47 2.92
C ILE A 7 12.09 -4.88 2.41
N ARG A 8 12.03 -5.85 3.31
CA ARG A 8 11.70 -7.24 2.96
C ARG A 8 10.20 -7.45 2.77
N HIS A 9 9.42 -6.95 3.72
CA HIS A 9 7.96 -6.98 3.68
C HIS A 9 7.39 -5.89 4.58
N VAL A 10 6.14 -5.56 4.38
CA VAL A 10 5.30 -4.87 5.35
C VAL A 10 4.36 -5.87 6.01
N LYS A 11 4.02 -5.67 7.29
CA LYS A 11 3.12 -6.55 8.04
C LYS A 11 1.84 -5.78 8.39
N LEU A 12 0.69 -6.36 8.05
CA LEU A 12 -0.61 -5.77 8.25
C LEU A 12 -1.48 -6.64 9.15
N PRO A 13 -2.18 -6.04 10.13
CA PRO A 13 -3.19 -6.72 10.92
C PRO A 13 -4.48 -6.85 10.11
N VAL A 14 -5.11 -8.02 10.11
CA VAL A 14 -6.37 -8.29 9.39
C VAL A 14 -7.39 -8.96 10.30
N SER A 15 -8.67 -8.69 10.08
CA SER A 15 -9.76 -9.29 10.85
C SER A 15 -10.18 -10.66 10.31
N ASP A 16 -10.00 -10.89 9.00
CA ASP A 16 -10.30 -12.14 8.31
C ASP A 16 -9.17 -12.45 7.34
N LEU A 17 -8.32 -13.40 7.73
CA LEU A 17 -7.11 -13.75 6.98
C LEU A 17 -7.43 -14.26 5.57
N ALA A 18 -8.43 -15.12 5.41
CA ALA A 18 -8.76 -15.71 4.11
C ALA A 18 -9.31 -14.65 3.14
N ARG A 19 -10.19 -13.77 3.62
CA ARG A 19 -10.74 -12.67 2.85
C ARG A 19 -9.65 -11.68 2.42
N SER A 20 -8.74 -11.36 3.31
CA SER A 20 -7.63 -10.45 3.00
C SER A 20 -6.64 -11.08 2.02
N VAL A 21 -6.28 -12.36 2.19
CA VAL A 21 -5.43 -13.08 1.21
C VAL A 21 -6.05 -13.02 -0.19
N ALA A 22 -7.36 -13.30 -0.32
CA ALA A 22 -8.05 -13.20 -1.59
C ALA A 22 -7.95 -11.80 -2.20
N TRP A 23 -8.25 -10.76 -1.42
CA TRP A 23 -8.20 -9.37 -1.88
C TRP A 23 -6.81 -8.97 -2.42
N TYR A 24 -5.77 -9.25 -1.64
CA TYR A 24 -4.39 -8.90 -2.02
C TYR A 24 -3.90 -9.71 -3.23
N CYS A 25 -4.28 -10.98 -3.33
CA CYS A 25 -3.91 -11.81 -4.48
C CYS A 25 -4.67 -11.42 -5.74
N ASP A 26 -5.99 -11.22 -5.65
CA ASP A 26 -6.84 -10.93 -6.80
C ASP A 26 -6.60 -9.54 -7.37
N LEU A 27 -6.41 -8.54 -6.51
CA LEU A 27 -6.27 -7.14 -6.94
C LEU A 27 -4.83 -6.77 -7.30
N LEU A 28 -3.85 -7.19 -6.50
CA LEU A 28 -2.46 -6.75 -6.61
C LEU A 28 -1.52 -7.83 -7.21
N ASP A 29 -2.06 -8.91 -7.72
CA ASP A 29 -1.30 -10.03 -8.34
C ASP A 29 -0.23 -10.63 -7.39
N LEU A 30 -0.51 -10.61 -6.09
CA LEU A 30 0.31 -11.27 -5.09
C LEU A 30 0.05 -12.77 -5.08
N ARG A 31 1.02 -13.55 -4.62
CA ARG A 31 0.93 -14.99 -4.50
C ARG A 31 1.24 -15.43 -3.08
N LEU A 32 0.45 -16.40 -2.58
CA LEU A 32 0.72 -17.02 -1.29
C LEU A 32 2.08 -17.74 -1.35
N ALA A 33 3.03 -17.28 -0.54
CA ALA A 33 4.37 -17.84 -0.44
C ALA A 33 4.59 -18.66 0.83
N GLY A 34 3.77 -18.47 1.85
CA GLY A 34 3.86 -19.20 3.10
C GLY A 34 2.73 -18.89 4.06
N GLU A 35 2.57 -19.77 5.03
CA GLU A 35 1.61 -19.63 6.12
C GLU A 35 2.34 -19.63 7.46
N PHE A 36 1.76 -18.97 8.44
CA PHE A 36 2.24 -18.97 9.81
C PHE A 36 1.20 -19.57 10.74
N ARG A 37 1.63 -20.55 11.55
CA ARG A 37 0.79 -21.19 12.55
C ARG A 37 1.34 -20.92 13.93
N GLU A 38 0.45 -20.80 14.89
CA GLU A 38 0.74 -20.69 16.30
C GLU A 38 -0.12 -21.74 17.03
N GLU A 39 0.53 -22.64 17.77
CA GLU A 39 -0.13 -23.77 18.44
C GLU A 39 -1.00 -24.64 17.50
N GLY A 40 -0.60 -24.77 16.23
CA GLY A 40 -1.32 -25.51 15.19
C GLY A 40 -2.38 -24.74 14.44
N GLU A 41 -2.78 -23.57 14.94
CA GLU A 41 -3.81 -22.73 14.33
C GLU A 41 -3.19 -21.72 13.33
N LEU A 42 -3.83 -21.54 12.18
CA LEU A 42 -3.40 -20.58 11.17
C LEU A 42 -3.61 -19.15 11.69
N ARG A 43 -2.53 -18.34 11.67
CA ARG A 43 -2.54 -16.95 12.17
C ARG A 43 -2.08 -15.92 11.17
N GLY A 44 -1.37 -16.32 10.15
CA GLY A 44 -0.84 -15.38 9.18
C GLY A 44 -0.49 -16.00 7.84
N ALA A 45 -0.26 -15.12 6.87
CA ALA A 45 0.13 -15.48 5.51
C ALA A 45 1.22 -14.53 5.01
N GLN A 46 2.19 -15.09 4.28
CA GLN A 46 3.18 -14.33 3.53
C GLN A 46 2.77 -14.31 2.07
N LEU A 47 2.54 -13.12 1.54
CA LEU A 47 2.27 -12.90 0.13
C LEU A 47 3.48 -12.25 -0.53
N MET A 48 3.78 -12.64 -1.77
CA MET A 48 4.92 -12.12 -2.53
C MET A 48 4.48 -11.65 -3.91
N HIS A 49 4.97 -10.49 -4.31
CA HIS A 49 4.82 -10.00 -5.67
C HIS A 49 6.01 -10.42 -6.53
N PRO A 50 5.86 -10.68 -7.85
CA PRO A 50 6.95 -11.04 -8.75
C PRO A 50 8.11 -10.03 -8.79
N SER A 51 7.85 -8.75 -8.52
CA SER A 51 8.91 -7.71 -8.42
C SER A 51 9.79 -7.81 -7.17
N GLY A 52 9.44 -8.70 -6.20
CA GLY A 52 10.30 -9.03 -5.06
C GLY A 52 9.93 -8.36 -3.73
N PHE A 53 8.84 -7.60 -3.64
CA PHE A 53 8.34 -7.16 -2.35
C PHE A 53 7.33 -8.16 -1.76
N GLY A 54 7.12 -8.10 -0.44
CA GLY A 54 6.18 -8.96 0.26
C GLY A 54 5.24 -8.20 1.17
N ILE A 55 4.06 -8.78 1.39
CA ILE A 55 3.09 -8.36 2.40
C ILE A 55 2.82 -9.55 3.29
N THR A 56 3.00 -9.37 4.60
CA THR A 56 2.63 -10.37 5.61
C THR A 56 1.32 -9.94 6.25
N LEU A 57 0.31 -10.79 6.16
CA LEU A 57 -0.96 -10.61 6.84
C LEU A 57 -0.96 -11.39 8.14
N TRP A 58 -1.49 -10.82 9.21
CA TRP A 58 -1.59 -11.47 10.51
C TRP A 58 -2.93 -11.17 11.16
N GLU A 59 -3.57 -12.16 11.73
CA GLU A 59 -4.84 -11.97 12.45
C GLU A 59 -4.67 -10.92 13.55
N ARG A 60 -5.47 -9.85 13.51
CA ARG A 60 -5.37 -8.68 14.37
C ARG A 60 -5.45 -9.02 15.85
N GLU A 61 -6.35 -9.93 16.22
CA GLU A 61 -6.56 -10.32 17.63
C GLU A 61 -5.34 -11.00 18.26
N TYR A 62 -4.41 -11.54 17.44
CA TYR A 62 -3.16 -12.13 17.87
C TYR A 62 -1.96 -11.20 17.70
N CYS A 63 -2.19 -9.96 17.30
CA CYS A 63 -1.15 -8.94 17.26
C CYS A 63 -1.00 -8.30 18.65
N ALA A 64 0.24 -7.98 19.03
CA ALA A 64 0.47 -7.17 20.22
C ALA A 64 -0.19 -5.79 20.07
N GLY A 65 -1.01 -5.39 21.04
CA GLY A 65 -1.68 -4.09 21.07
C GLY A 65 -2.88 -3.95 20.13
N THR A 66 -3.31 -5.00 19.46
CA THR A 66 -4.51 -5.01 18.58
C THR A 66 -4.55 -3.81 17.61
N PRO A 67 -3.55 -3.66 16.72
CA PRO A 67 -3.43 -2.49 15.85
C PRO A 67 -4.58 -2.39 14.84
N ASP A 68 -5.01 -1.16 14.54
CA ASP A 68 -6.02 -0.84 13.53
C ASP A 68 -5.50 0.30 12.64
N PHE A 69 -5.44 0.07 11.33
CA PHE A 69 -4.96 1.04 10.34
C PHE A 69 -6.08 1.59 9.44
N ARG A 70 -7.32 1.50 9.91
CA ARG A 70 -8.47 2.00 9.16
C ARG A 70 -8.29 3.44 8.70
N GLY A 71 -8.45 3.66 7.40
CA GLY A 71 -8.33 4.97 6.78
C GLY A 71 -6.89 5.52 6.68
N PHE A 72 -5.88 4.69 7.01
CA PHE A 72 -4.48 5.10 6.96
C PHE A 72 -3.71 4.39 5.84
N ASP A 73 -2.96 5.16 5.04
CA ASP A 73 -2.09 4.68 3.97
C ASP A 73 -0.72 4.29 4.54
N VAL A 74 -0.62 3.06 5.01
CA VAL A 74 0.59 2.53 5.68
C VAL A 74 1.80 2.51 4.75
N PHE A 75 1.56 2.28 3.46
CA PHE A 75 2.60 2.23 2.42
C PHE A 75 2.02 2.58 1.06
N ALA A 76 2.90 2.90 0.13
CA ALA A 76 2.53 3.11 -1.27
C ALA A 76 3.29 2.11 -2.16
N LEU A 77 2.62 1.64 -3.20
CA LEU A 77 3.21 0.84 -4.27
C LEU A 77 3.33 1.72 -5.51
N GLU A 78 4.49 1.68 -6.15
CA GLU A 78 4.71 2.43 -7.38
C GLU A 78 4.22 1.63 -8.58
N VAL A 79 3.53 2.31 -9.49
CA VAL A 79 3.17 1.83 -10.82
C VAL A 79 3.86 2.67 -11.89
N GLU A 80 4.00 2.13 -13.10
CA GLU A 80 4.80 2.79 -14.14
C GLU A 80 4.11 4.02 -14.73
N SER A 81 2.77 4.03 -14.78
CA SER A 81 2.03 5.08 -15.48
C SER A 81 0.68 5.38 -14.83
N VAL A 82 0.07 6.50 -15.21
CA VAL A 82 -1.31 6.86 -14.85
C VAL A 82 -2.31 5.87 -15.45
N ASP A 83 -2.02 5.33 -16.64
CA ASP A 83 -2.88 4.32 -17.28
C ASP A 83 -2.95 3.04 -16.43
N ASP A 84 -1.85 2.68 -15.74
CA ASP A 84 -1.87 1.56 -14.79
C ASP A 84 -2.78 1.82 -13.59
N LEU A 85 -2.84 3.06 -13.08
CA LEU A 85 -3.79 3.43 -12.03
C LEU A 85 -5.24 3.23 -12.50
N HIS A 86 -5.56 3.63 -13.75
CA HIS A 86 -6.88 3.39 -14.32
C HIS A 86 -7.18 1.90 -14.52
N ALA A 87 -6.18 1.11 -14.91
CA ALA A 87 -6.31 -0.33 -15.03
C ALA A 87 -6.61 -0.99 -13.67
N PHE A 88 -5.92 -0.58 -12.61
CA PHE A 88 -6.21 -1.05 -11.25
C PHE A 88 -7.60 -0.62 -10.76
N ALA A 89 -8.03 0.61 -11.07
CA ALA A 89 -9.37 1.08 -10.76
C ALA A 89 -10.44 0.22 -11.45
N ALA A 90 -10.27 -0.07 -12.74
CA ALA A 90 -11.18 -0.94 -13.49
C ALA A 90 -11.21 -2.37 -12.93
N ARG A 91 -10.06 -2.93 -12.58
CA ARG A 91 -9.97 -4.26 -11.94
C ARG A 91 -10.67 -4.29 -10.59
N ALA A 92 -10.52 -3.24 -9.77
CA ALA A 92 -11.24 -3.14 -8.51
C ALA A 92 -12.76 -3.12 -8.71
N ASP A 93 -13.25 -2.39 -9.73
CA ASP A 93 -14.67 -2.37 -10.09
C ASP A 93 -15.18 -3.75 -10.56
N GLU A 94 -14.41 -4.46 -11.39
CA GLU A 94 -14.74 -5.83 -11.85
C GLU A 94 -14.82 -6.84 -10.70
N LEU A 95 -13.99 -6.64 -9.66
CA LEU A 95 -13.95 -7.48 -8.47
C LEU A 95 -14.90 -7.00 -7.35
N GLU A 96 -15.64 -5.91 -7.59
CA GLU A 96 -16.54 -5.28 -6.63
C GLU A 96 -15.82 -4.85 -5.32
N TYR A 97 -14.53 -4.44 -5.44
CA TYR A 97 -13.75 -3.93 -4.32
C TYR A 97 -13.82 -2.41 -4.20
N THR A 98 -13.76 -1.91 -2.97
CA THR A 98 -13.80 -0.47 -2.68
C THR A 98 -12.53 0.22 -3.13
N ARG A 99 -12.69 1.31 -3.86
CA ARG A 99 -11.59 2.15 -4.33
C ARG A 99 -11.94 3.63 -4.29
N GLY A 100 -10.90 4.48 -4.27
CA GLY A 100 -11.01 5.90 -4.55
C GLY A 100 -11.01 6.21 -6.05
N GLU A 101 -11.05 7.49 -6.37
CA GLU A 101 -10.84 7.97 -7.73
C GLU A 101 -9.34 8.12 -8.04
N VAL A 102 -8.97 7.95 -9.30
CA VAL A 102 -7.62 8.31 -9.75
C VAL A 102 -7.48 9.82 -9.71
N PHE A 103 -6.53 10.28 -8.91
CA PHE A 103 -6.25 11.70 -8.76
C PHE A 103 -4.91 12.02 -9.42
N ASP A 104 -4.97 12.58 -10.65
CA ASP A 104 -3.80 12.98 -11.43
C ASP A 104 -3.47 14.45 -11.18
N ARG A 105 -2.27 14.71 -10.69
CA ARG A 105 -1.69 16.03 -10.43
C ARG A 105 -0.60 16.40 -11.46
N GLY A 106 -0.60 15.72 -12.61
CA GLY A 106 0.39 15.92 -13.67
C GLY A 106 1.83 15.65 -13.18
N PRO A 107 2.75 16.64 -13.30
CA PRO A 107 4.16 16.43 -12.91
C PRO A 107 4.37 16.18 -11.42
N TYR A 108 3.34 16.35 -10.60
CA TYR A 108 3.40 16.15 -9.15
C TYR A 108 2.91 14.75 -8.72
N GLY A 109 2.76 13.86 -9.70
CA GLY A 109 2.35 12.48 -9.47
C GLY A 109 0.84 12.28 -9.51
N ALA A 110 0.46 11.03 -9.65
CA ALA A 110 -0.93 10.59 -9.62
C ALA A 110 -1.10 9.46 -8.59
N VAL A 111 -2.26 9.37 -7.97
CA VAL A 111 -2.54 8.40 -6.92
C VAL A 111 -3.89 7.72 -7.14
N LEU A 112 -3.98 6.47 -6.67
CA LEU A 112 -5.21 5.73 -6.48
C LEU A 112 -5.16 5.07 -5.10
N ASP A 113 -6.17 5.31 -4.29
CA ASP A 113 -6.33 4.66 -2.99
C ASP A 113 -7.30 3.49 -3.11
N LEU A 114 -6.88 2.34 -2.63
CA LEU A 114 -7.64 1.10 -2.57
C LEU A 114 -7.87 0.75 -1.10
N ALA A 115 -9.10 0.46 -0.71
CA ALA A 115 -9.41 0.03 0.65
C ALA A 115 -9.38 -1.51 0.72
N ASP A 116 -8.53 -2.07 1.58
CA ASP A 116 -8.54 -3.49 1.84
C ASP A 116 -9.78 -3.89 2.68
N PRO A 117 -10.02 -5.19 2.94
CA PRO A 117 -11.19 -5.63 3.70
C PRO A 117 -11.33 -5.07 5.12
N ASP A 118 -10.25 -4.52 5.68
CA ASP A 118 -10.20 -3.86 6.99
C ASP A 118 -10.16 -2.33 6.90
N ASP A 119 -10.44 -1.76 5.70
CA ASP A 119 -10.34 -0.34 5.38
C ASP A 119 -8.92 0.25 5.54
N THR A 120 -7.88 -0.58 5.55
CA THR A 120 -6.50 -0.10 5.42
C THR A 120 -6.31 0.41 4.01
N VAL A 121 -5.75 1.61 3.87
CA VAL A 121 -5.54 2.21 2.55
C VAL A 121 -4.24 1.67 1.94
N VAL A 122 -4.37 1.02 0.79
CA VAL A 122 -3.23 0.69 -0.09
C VAL A 122 -3.17 1.74 -1.18
N ARG A 123 -2.13 2.58 -1.13
CA ARG A 123 -1.95 3.64 -2.12
C ARG A 123 -1.12 3.15 -3.30
N LEU A 124 -1.63 3.34 -4.50
CA LEU A 124 -0.86 3.21 -5.72
C LEU A 124 -0.41 4.60 -6.18
N LEU A 125 0.84 4.73 -6.62
CA LEU A 125 1.46 6.00 -6.97
C LEU A 125 2.14 5.88 -8.33
N ALA A 126 1.78 6.77 -9.25
CA ALA A 126 2.46 6.96 -10.53
C ALA A 126 3.19 8.30 -10.55
N ASN A 127 4.28 8.37 -11.32
CA ASN A 127 5.03 9.61 -11.55
C ASN A 127 5.49 10.27 -10.23
N ASN A 128 6.10 9.49 -9.34
CA ASN A 128 6.54 9.96 -8.03
C ASN A 128 7.46 11.20 -8.16
N PRO A 129 7.09 12.37 -7.60
CA PRO A 129 7.91 13.58 -7.67
C PRO A 129 9.12 13.54 -6.72
N PHE A 130 9.10 12.66 -5.71
CA PHE A 130 10.19 12.55 -4.72
C PHE A 130 11.28 11.61 -5.26
N ARG A 131 12.30 12.21 -5.86
CA ARG A 131 13.45 11.49 -6.41
C ARG A 131 14.63 11.57 -5.44
N ALA A 132 15.51 10.57 -5.51
CA ALA A 132 16.66 10.48 -4.62
C ALA A 132 17.66 11.66 -4.78
N ASP A 133 17.69 12.29 -5.93
CA ASP A 133 18.56 13.40 -6.29
C ASP A 133 17.93 14.79 -6.07
N ARG A 134 16.66 14.83 -5.67
CA ARG A 134 15.93 16.08 -5.49
C ARG A 134 14.90 15.96 -4.37
N PHE A 135 15.04 16.80 -3.37
CA PHE A 135 14.02 16.96 -2.34
C PHE A 135 12.96 17.96 -2.82
N LEU A 136 11.69 17.59 -2.66
CA LEU A 136 10.55 18.46 -2.82
C LEU A 136 9.65 18.34 -1.60
N GLY A 137 9.26 19.47 -1.05
CA GLY A 137 8.21 19.55 -0.06
C GLY A 137 6.90 19.97 -0.70
N VAL A 138 5.79 19.55 -0.11
CA VAL A 138 4.44 19.92 -0.54
C VAL A 138 3.71 20.56 0.63
N ASP A 139 3.18 21.74 0.40
CA ASP A 139 2.27 22.43 1.32
C ASP A 139 0.85 22.34 0.77
N THR A 140 -0.08 21.82 1.54
CA THR A 140 -1.48 21.61 1.14
C THR A 140 -2.41 22.51 1.94
N ASP A 141 -3.39 23.11 1.28
CA ASP A 141 -4.38 23.98 1.92
C ASP A 141 -5.55 23.23 2.59
N GLY A 142 -5.53 21.90 2.56
CA GLY A 142 -6.60 21.04 3.08
C GLY A 142 -7.89 21.06 2.26
N LYS A 143 -7.92 21.78 1.13
CA LYS A 143 -9.08 21.93 0.21
C LYS A 143 -8.80 21.41 -1.20
N GLY A 144 -7.68 20.69 -1.38
CA GLY A 144 -7.25 20.15 -2.66
C GLY A 144 -6.24 21.03 -3.41
N GLY A 145 -5.95 22.24 -2.91
CA GLY A 145 -4.86 23.07 -3.40
C GLY A 145 -3.52 22.66 -2.77
N PHE A 146 -2.44 22.84 -3.53
CA PHE A 146 -1.09 22.58 -3.04
C PHE A 146 -0.08 23.52 -3.70
N SER A 147 1.03 23.74 -3.01
CA SER A 147 2.24 24.37 -3.54
C SER A 147 3.46 23.48 -3.20
N VAL A 148 4.55 23.66 -3.93
CA VAL A 148 5.78 22.91 -3.69
C VAL A 148 6.90 23.83 -3.25
N TYR A 149 7.79 23.28 -2.42
CA TYR A 149 9.03 23.96 -2.00
C TYR A 149 10.19 22.97 -2.07
N ASP A 150 11.42 23.50 -2.24
CA ASP A 150 12.63 22.71 -2.48
C ASP A 150 13.64 22.76 -1.34
N THR A 151 13.35 23.54 -0.30
CA THR A 151 14.22 23.69 0.87
C THR A 151 13.59 23.03 2.08
N PRO A 152 14.13 21.89 2.58
CA PRO A 152 13.55 21.19 3.73
C PRO A 152 13.68 22.00 5.02
N THR A 153 12.68 21.87 5.90
CA THR A 153 12.72 22.41 7.27
C THR A 153 13.20 21.39 8.31
N LEU A 154 13.07 20.09 7.96
CA LEU A 154 13.62 18.98 8.75
C LEU A 154 15.03 18.72 8.22
N GLY A 155 16.00 19.38 8.78
CA GLY A 155 17.39 19.43 8.33
C GLY A 155 18.20 18.17 8.39
#